data_2fb755618d446cefb12e71cf64422f06
#
_entry.id   2fb755618d446cefb12e71cf64422f06
#
_cell.length_a   1.000
_cell.length_b   1.000
_cell.length_c   1.000
_cell.angle_alpha   90.00
_cell.angle_beta   90.00
_cell.angle_gamma   90.00
#
_symmetry.space_group_name_H-M   'P 1'
#
loop_
_entity.id
_entity.type
_entity.pdbx_description
1 polymer ?
#
loop_
_entity_poly.entity_id
_entity_poly.type
_entity_poly.pdbx_seq_one_letter_code
_entity_poly.pdbx_strand_id
1 'polypeptide(L)'
;MKYTAFARSWFLNPDQPALEGYPSLYEGDDKLPALEASLEEIGEYQRRLWANRKQALLVVIHGPDTSGKDSLIRTLATYADPAGFHAWSFGRPNASEAAHDFLWRVTPYLPAYGQMVAFNRSHHEAVIGERVWPVRDAGTYHWPARFEAIRNFERHLVSEGTCVVKIWLNLSEDEHKQRLLKRLDKPRKRWKFDRSDIEGWKQRTRYQAFAEEALAQTHTEEAPWFIV
;
A
#
# COMPACT_ATOMS: atom_id res chain seq x y z
N MET A 1 11.10 15.54 -4.09
CA MET A 1 10.23 15.37 -5.29
C MET A 1 9.15 16.46 -5.28
N LYS A 2 8.81 17.06 -6.44
CA LYS A 2 7.73 18.08 -6.50
C LYS A 2 6.48 17.40 -7.08
N TYR A 3 5.45 17.27 -6.27
CA TYR A 3 4.15 16.78 -6.71
C TYR A 3 3.32 17.91 -7.32
N THR A 4 2.50 17.58 -8.33
CA THR A 4 1.55 18.52 -8.92
C THR A 4 0.45 18.90 -7.91
N ALA A 5 -0.27 19.99 -8.14
CA ALA A 5 -1.41 20.38 -7.30
C ALA A 5 -2.48 19.27 -7.28
N PHE A 6 -2.73 18.63 -8.43
CA PHE A 6 -3.65 17.49 -8.53
C PHE A 6 -3.19 16.31 -7.66
N ALA A 7 -1.92 15.91 -7.73
CA ALA A 7 -1.41 14.84 -6.88
C ALA A 7 -1.51 15.18 -5.39
N ARG A 8 -1.29 16.45 -5.01
CA ARG A 8 -1.39 16.92 -3.63
C ARG A 8 -2.83 16.87 -3.07
N SER A 9 -3.85 16.96 -3.93
CA SER A 9 -5.25 16.86 -3.49
C SER A 9 -5.62 15.46 -2.96
N TRP A 10 -4.82 14.44 -3.27
CA TRP A 10 -4.97 13.07 -2.77
C TRP A 10 -4.09 12.76 -1.56
N PHE A 11 -3.32 13.74 -1.06
CA PHE A 11 -2.49 13.53 0.12
C PHE A 11 -3.35 13.36 1.36
N LEU A 12 -2.90 12.46 2.22
CA LEU A 12 -3.42 12.40 3.58
C LEU A 12 -3.15 13.75 4.27
N ASN A 13 -4.17 14.29 4.94
CA ASN A 13 -3.98 15.33 5.93
C ASN A 13 -3.69 14.67 7.29
N PRO A 14 -2.46 14.72 7.82
CA PRO A 14 -2.13 14.05 9.07
C PRO A 14 -2.84 14.63 10.30
N ASP A 15 -3.35 15.88 10.22
CA ASP A 15 -4.13 16.51 11.27
C ASP A 15 -5.60 16.05 11.26
N GLN A 16 -6.05 15.44 10.16
CA GLN A 16 -7.40 14.88 9.97
C GLN A 16 -7.31 13.49 9.33
N PRO A 17 -6.74 12.50 10.03
CA PRO A 17 -6.44 11.19 9.44
C PRO A 17 -7.64 10.28 9.26
N ALA A 18 -8.84 10.68 9.73
CA ALA A 18 -10.05 9.88 9.60
C ALA A 18 -10.39 9.60 8.14
N LEU A 19 -10.34 8.33 7.76
CA LEU A 19 -10.55 7.88 6.37
C LEU A 19 -11.97 8.12 5.85
N GLU A 20 -12.95 8.27 6.73
CA GLU A 20 -14.33 8.63 6.38
C GLU A 20 -14.43 10.02 5.72
N GLY A 21 -13.48 10.91 5.99
CA GLY A 21 -13.38 12.24 5.37
C GLY A 21 -12.83 12.22 3.94
N TYR A 22 -12.34 11.07 3.45
CA TYR A 22 -11.78 10.93 2.11
C TYR A 22 -12.73 10.19 1.18
N PRO A 23 -12.73 10.52 -0.14
CA PRO A 23 -13.53 9.79 -1.11
C PRO A 23 -13.25 8.28 -1.06
N SER A 24 -14.31 7.48 -1.10
CA SER A 24 -14.21 6.03 -1.26
C SER A 24 -14.65 5.54 -2.64
N LEU A 25 -15.19 6.48 -3.44
CA LEU A 25 -15.53 6.34 -4.85
C LEU A 25 -15.16 7.63 -5.56
N TYR A 26 -14.65 7.54 -6.77
CA TYR A 26 -14.43 8.70 -7.60
C TYR A 26 -15.77 9.15 -8.22
N GLU A 27 -16.25 10.31 -7.82
CA GLU A 27 -17.48 10.94 -8.33
C GLU A 27 -17.17 12.16 -9.23
N GLY A 28 -15.94 12.31 -9.69
CA GLY A 28 -15.52 13.45 -10.46
C GLY A 28 -16.00 13.40 -11.91
N ASP A 29 -16.32 14.58 -12.46
CA ASP A 29 -16.55 14.79 -13.88
C ASP A 29 -15.31 14.37 -14.71
N ASP A 30 -15.51 13.63 -15.76
CA ASP A 30 -14.69 12.95 -16.75
C ASP A 30 -13.38 13.58 -17.25
N LYS A 31 -12.70 14.36 -16.44
CA LYS A 31 -11.41 15.00 -16.77
C LYS A 31 -10.19 14.22 -16.28
N LEU A 32 -10.36 12.99 -15.77
CA LEU A 32 -9.21 12.10 -15.67
C LEU A 32 -8.73 11.82 -17.10
N PRO A 33 -7.42 11.96 -17.36
CA PRO A 33 -6.87 11.45 -18.62
C PRO A 33 -7.36 10.02 -18.77
N ALA A 34 -7.72 9.63 -20.01
CA ALA A 34 -8.19 8.28 -20.24
C ALA A 34 -7.27 7.32 -19.51
N LEU A 35 -7.81 6.47 -18.64
CA LEU A 35 -7.04 5.59 -17.74
C LEU A 35 -5.96 4.84 -18.54
N GLU A 36 -6.29 4.40 -19.74
CA GLU A 36 -5.40 3.70 -20.64
C GLU A 36 -4.17 4.55 -21.02
N ALA A 37 -4.38 5.80 -21.43
CA ALA A 37 -3.28 6.71 -21.77
C ALA A 37 -2.34 6.97 -20.56
N SER A 38 -2.89 7.13 -19.35
CA SER A 38 -2.08 7.27 -18.15
C SER A 38 -1.28 6.02 -17.82
N LEU A 39 -1.84 4.83 -18.05
CA LEU A 39 -1.15 3.56 -17.83
C LEU A 39 -0.06 3.32 -18.89
N GLU A 40 -0.28 3.69 -20.15
CA GLU A 40 0.75 3.68 -21.18
C GLU A 40 1.91 4.62 -20.84
N GLU A 41 1.60 5.81 -20.34
CA GLU A 41 2.62 6.78 -19.89
C GLU A 41 3.43 6.23 -18.69
N ILE A 42 2.79 5.59 -17.71
CA ILE A 42 3.47 4.91 -16.61
C ILE A 42 4.43 3.84 -17.16
N GLY A 43 4.01 3.03 -18.12
CA GLY A 43 4.85 2.03 -18.75
C GLY A 43 6.07 2.64 -19.47
N GLU A 44 5.88 3.77 -20.14
CA GLU A 44 6.97 4.50 -20.80
C GLU A 44 7.97 5.05 -19.78
N TYR A 45 7.50 5.68 -18.69
CA TYR A 45 8.38 6.15 -17.61
C TYR A 45 9.13 5.00 -16.94
N GLN A 46 8.48 3.86 -16.74
CA GLN A 46 9.11 2.68 -16.16
C GLN A 46 10.24 2.13 -17.06
N ARG A 47 10.05 2.08 -18.40
CA ARG A 47 11.11 1.70 -19.33
C ARG A 47 12.29 2.67 -19.30
N ARG A 48 12.02 3.98 -19.19
CA ARG A 48 13.06 5.01 -19.02
C ARG A 48 13.80 4.87 -17.69
N LEU A 49 13.10 4.56 -16.61
CA LEU A 49 13.68 4.26 -15.31
C LEU A 49 14.64 3.07 -15.42
N TRP A 50 14.19 1.98 -16.06
CA TRP A 50 14.99 0.78 -16.27
C TRP A 50 16.25 1.05 -17.11
N ALA A 51 16.15 1.81 -18.18
CA ALA A 51 17.27 2.16 -19.03
C ALA A 51 18.30 3.06 -18.32
N ASN A 52 17.84 3.99 -17.48
CA ASN A 52 18.69 5.00 -16.84
C ASN A 52 19.45 4.46 -15.62
N ARG A 53 18.90 3.52 -14.84
CA ARG A 53 19.50 2.87 -13.68
C ARG A 53 20.08 3.80 -12.61
N LYS A 54 19.56 5.01 -12.50
CA LYS A 54 20.05 6.01 -11.52
C LYS A 54 19.16 6.13 -10.28
N GLN A 55 17.92 5.71 -10.40
CA GLN A 55 16.90 5.79 -9.37
C GLN A 55 16.11 4.51 -9.33
N ALA A 56 15.34 4.31 -8.27
CA ALA A 56 14.40 3.21 -8.13
C ALA A 56 13.01 3.74 -7.74
N LEU A 57 11.96 2.95 -7.96
CA LEU A 57 10.61 3.28 -7.54
C LEU A 57 10.02 2.15 -6.70
N LEU A 58 9.65 2.47 -5.46
CA LEU A 58 8.90 1.61 -4.56
C LEU A 58 7.45 2.13 -4.46
N VAL A 59 6.49 1.32 -4.90
CA VAL A 59 5.05 1.59 -4.77
C VAL A 59 4.48 0.73 -3.66
N VAL A 60 4.12 1.32 -2.54
CA VAL A 60 3.51 0.64 -1.40
C VAL A 60 2.00 0.77 -1.49
N ILE A 61 1.28 -0.34 -1.53
CA ILE A 61 -0.17 -0.36 -1.70
C ILE A 61 -0.82 -1.04 -0.49
N HIS A 62 -1.62 -0.27 0.23
CA HIS A 62 -2.40 -0.73 1.38
C HIS A 62 -3.90 -0.48 1.20
N GLY A 63 -4.67 -0.96 2.12
CA GLY A 63 -6.13 -0.88 2.17
C GLY A 63 -6.75 -2.15 2.75
N PRO A 64 -8.03 -2.12 3.13
CA PRO A 64 -8.74 -3.29 3.66
C PRO A 64 -8.78 -4.44 2.65
N ASP A 65 -9.19 -5.60 3.11
CA ASP A 65 -9.42 -6.72 2.20
C ASP A 65 -10.49 -6.34 1.16
N THR A 66 -10.37 -6.88 -0.05
CA THR A 66 -11.21 -6.51 -1.19
C THR A 66 -11.07 -5.09 -1.73
N SER A 67 -10.19 -4.24 -1.20
CA SER A 67 -10.03 -2.86 -1.68
C SER A 67 -9.54 -2.74 -3.13
N GLY A 68 -8.97 -3.81 -3.70
CA GLY A 68 -8.53 -3.81 -5.09
C GLY A 68 -7.01 -3.81 -5.28
N LYS A 69 -6.22 -4.01 -4.21
CA LYS A 69 -4.74 -4.05 -4.26
C LYS A 69 -4.19 -4.94 -5.37
N ASP A 70 -4.65 -6.20 -5.44
CA ASP A 70 -4.22 -7.14 -6.50
C ASP A 70 -4.61 -6.68 -7.90
N SER A 71 -5.76 -6.00 -8.01
CA SER A 71 -6.23 -5.51 -9.31
C SER A 71 -5.38 -4.35 -9.78
N LEU A 72 -5.02 -3.42 -8.89
CA LEU A 72 -4.13 -2.30 -9.18
C LEU A 72 -2.75 -2.81 -9.63
N ILE A 73 -2.16 -3.75 -8.88
CA ILE A 73 -0.86 -4.34 -9.23
C ILE A 73 -0.93 -5.04 -10.60
N ARG A 74 -2.00 -5.82 -10.86
CA ARG A 74 -2.17 -6.47 -12.15
C ARG A 74 -2.29 -5.46 -13.29
N THR A 75 -3.01 -4.37 -13.08
CA THR A 75 -3.13 -3.30 -14.05
C THR A 75 -1.77 -2.66 -14.33
N LEU A 76 -1.00 -2.32 -13.30
CA LEU A 76 0.37 -1.82 -13.47
C LEU A 76 1.25 -2.81 -14.24
N ALA A 77 1.19 -4.10 -13.89
CA ALA A 77 1.96 -5.16 -14.55
C ALA A 77 1.60 -5.36 -16.03
N THR A 78 0.40 -4.98 -16.44
CA THR A 78 -0.02 -5.08 -17.85
C THR A 78 0.71 -4.09 -18.75
N TYR A 79 1.08 -2.93 -18.22
CA TYR A 79 1.70 -1.85 -18.99
C TYR A 79 3.20 -1.70 -18.71
N ALA A 80 3.69 -2.26 -17.62
CA ALA A 80 5.10 -2.23 -17.25
C ALA A 80 5.90 -3.34 -17.94
N ASP A 81 7.15 -3.04 -18.30
CA ASP A 81 8.09 -4.03 -18.80
C ASP A 81 8.51 -4.99 -17.67
N PRO A 82 8.30 -6.30 -17.83
CA PRO A 82 8.63 -7.30 -16.80
C PRO A 82 10.11 -7.35 -16.44
N ALA A 83 11.02 -6.89 -17.29
CA ALA A 83 12.44 -6.82 -16.99
C ALA A 83 12.77 -5.85 -15.84
N GLY A 84 11.96 -4.78 -15.71
CA GLY A 84 12.18 -3.73 -14.71
C GLY A 84 11.03 -3.59 -13.71
N PHE A 85 10.02 -4.47 -13.73
CA PHE A 85 8.89 -4.43 -12.81
C PHE A 85 8.77 -5.72 -12.00
N HIS A 86 8.65 -5.60 -10.69
CA HIS A 86 8.39 -6.72 -9.79
C HIS A 86 7.27 -6.39 -8.81
N ALA A 87 6.56 -7.42 -8.34
CA ALA A 87 5.52 -7.27 -7.33
C ALA A 87 5.66 -8.32 -6.24
N TRP A 88 5.54 -7.89 -4.99
CA TRP A 88 5.63 -8.74 -3.82
C TRP A 88 4.44 -8.55 -2.91
N SER A 89 3.94 -9.64 -2.32
CA SER A 89 2.82 -9.61 -1.39
C SER A 89 3.26 -10.06 -0.01
N PHE A 90 2.93 -9.25 1.00
CA PHE A 90 3.29 -9.50 2.38
C PHE A 90 2.04 -9.86 3.19
N GLY A 91 1.87 -11.13 3.50
CA GLY A 91 0.85 -11.62 4.42
C GLY A 91 1.32 -11.55 5.88
N ARG A 92 0.67 -12.32 6.76
CA ARG A 92 1.12 -12.49 8.14
C ARG A 92 2.54 -13.04 8.16
N PRO A 93 3.44 -12.53 9.02
CA PRO A 93 4.80 -13.06 9.13
C PRO A 93 4.82 -14.56 9.43
N ASN A 94 5.67 -15.28 8.73
CA ASN A 94 5.98 -16.67 9.07
C ASN A 94 6.93 -16.75 10.28
N ALA A 95 7.23 -17.96 10.77
CA ALA A 95 8.06 -18.13 11.97
C ALA A 95 9.47 -17.53 11.82
N SER A 96 10.10 -17.66 10.65
CA SER A 96 11.41 -17.08 10.38
C SER A 96 11.35 -15.55 10.35
N GLU A 97 10.37 -14.97 9.66
CA GLU A 97 10.17 -13.51 9.61
C GLU A 97 9.86 -12.94 11.00
N ALA A 98 9.06 -13.64 11.81
CA ALA A 98 8.72 -13.23 13.18
C ALA A 98 9.92 -13.30 14.15
N ALA A 99 10.95 -14.08 13.85
CA ALA A 99 12.18 -14.16 14.65
C ALA A 99 13.13 -12.97 14.41
N HIS A 100 12.90 -12.19 13.38
CA HIS A 100 13.71 -11.01 13.03
C HIS A 100 12.98 -9.71 13.35
N ASP A 101 13.65 -8.56 13.18
CA ASP A 101 12.97 -7.27 13.20
C ASP A 101 11.98 -7.15 12.04
N PHE A 102 10.99 -6.26 12.19
CA PHE A 102 9.87 -6.19 11.25
C PHE A 102 10.25 -5.64 9.85
N LEU A 103 11.39 -4.97 9.70
CA LEU A 103 11.89 -4.48 8.42
C LEU A 103 12.66 -5.56 7.65
N TRP A 104 13.22 -6.54 8.36
CA TRP A 104 14.02 -7.60 7.74
C TRP A 104 13.30 -8.28 6.56
N ARG A 105 12.02 -8.58 6.74
CA ARG A 105 11.24 -9.32 5.73
C ARG A 105 11.02 -8.58 4.42
N VAL A 106 11.09 -7.25 4.40
CA VAL A 106 10.87 -6.43 3.19
C VAL A 106 12.17 -6.04 2.50
N THR A 107 13.28 -5.99 3.24
CA THR A 107 14.59 -5.54 2.75
C THR A 107 15.09 -6.31 1.51
N PRO A 108 14.98 -7.67 1.42
CA PRO A 108 15.42 -8.42 0.25
C PRO A 108 14.65 -8.12 -1.03
N TYR A 109 13.48 -7.49 -0.91
CA TYR A 109 12.54 -7.23 -2.01
C TYR A 109 12.51 -5.75 -2.45
N LEU A 110 13.39 -4.93 -1.88
CA LEU A 110 13.53 -3.53 -2.29
C LEU A 110 14.00 -3.42 -3.73
N PRO A 111 13.59 -2.36 -4.46
CA PRO A 111 14.01 -2.18 -5.83
C PRO A 111 15.49 -1.86 -5.95
N ALA A 112 16.19 -2.50 -6.89
CA ALA A 112 17.47 -2.02 -7.37
C ALA A 112 17.27 -0.79 -8.27
N TYR A 113 18.35 0.00 -8.50
CA TYR A 113 18.27 1.13 -9.42
C TYR A 113 17.84 0.69 -10.82
N GLY A 114 16.89 1.40 -11.37
CA GLY A 114 16.19 1.09 -12.61
C GLY A 114 14.89 0.31 -12.40
N GLN A 115 14.68 -0.31 -11.26
CA GLN A 115 13.49 -1.12 -11.01
C GLN A 115 12.32 -0.32 -10.44
N MET A 116 11.12 -0.72 -10.82
CA MET A 116 9.86 -0.39 -10.17
C MET A 116 9.36 -1.63 -9.43
N VAL A 117 9.16 -1.51 -8.13
CA VAL A 117 8.64 -2.60 -7.29
C VAL A 117 7.34 -2.17 -6.65
N ALA A 118 6.31 -3.01 -6.77
CA ALA A 118 5.03 -2.83 -6.10
C ALA A 118 4.89 -3.79 -4.91
N PHE A 119 4.65 -3.24 -3.72
CA PHE A 119 4.35 -4.01 -2.52
C PHE A 119 2.84 -4.07 -2.28
N ASN A 120 2.25 -5.25 -2.32
CA ASN A 120 0.90 -5.52 -1.81
C ASN A 120 1.00 -5.76 -0.31
N ARG A 121 0.59 -4.77 0.49
CA ARG A 121 0.99 -4.61 1.89
C ARG A 121 2.51 -4.41 2.00
N SER A 122 3.04 -4.16 3.19
CA SER A 122 4.47 -3.84 3.32
C SER A 122 4.92 -3.91 4.77
N HIS A 123 6.04 -3.27 5.09
CA HIS A 123 6.53 -3.00 6.45
C HIS A 123 5.51 -2.25 7.32
N HIS A 124 4.53 -1.55 6.74
CA HIS A 124 3.46 -0.90 7.50
C HIS A 124 2.49 -1.90 8.17
N GLU A 125 2.44 -3.17 7.71
CA GLU A 125 1.68 -4.21 8.43
C GLU A 125 2.13 -4.37 9.89
N ALA A 126 3.39 -4.08 10.17
CA ALA A 126 3.95 -4.11 11.52
C ALA A 126 3.33 -3.07 12.48
N VAL A 127 2.64 -2.05 11.97
CA VAL A 127 1.96 -1.00 12.75
C VAL A 127 0.46 -0.90 12.45
N ILE A 128 -0.05 -1.73 11.54
CA ILE A 128 -1.48 -1.83 11.19
C ILE A 128 -1.98 -3.24 11.55
N GLY A 129 -1.62 -4.25 10.77
CA GLY A 129 -2.12 -5.62 10.91
C GLY A 129 -1.65 -6.30 12.20
N GLU A 130 -0.38 -6.13 12.62
CA GLU A 130 0.13 -6.72 13.85
C GLU A 130 -0.52 -6.14 15.12
N ARG A 131 -1.15 -4.97 15.05
CA ARG A 131 -1.93 -4.40 16.17
C ARG A 131 -3.28 -5.10 16.35
N VAL A 132 -3.81 -5.66 15.28
CA VAL A 132 -5.05 -6.45 15.30
C VAL A 132 -4.76 -7.92 15.58
N TRP A 133 -3.72 -8.45 14.92
CA TRP A 133 -3.29 -9.84 15.02
C TRP A 133 -1.80 -9.93 15.39
N PRO A 134 -1.48 -9.79 16.67
CA PRO A 134 -0.09 -9.82 17.14
C PRO A 134 0.62 -11.12 16.77
N VAL A 135 1.90 -11.01 16.41
CA VAL A 135 2.78 -12.17 16.14
C VAL A 135 3.76 -12.46 17.28
N ARG A 136 3.82 -11.56 18.26
CA ARG A 136 4.62 -11.65 19.49
C ARG A 136 3.76 -11.27 20.70
N ASP A 137 4.28 -11.44 21.90
CA ASP A 137 3.60 -11.00 23.12
C ASP A 137 3.31 -9.50 23.08
N ALA A 138 2.09 -9.12 23.42
CA ALA A 138 1.61 -7.73 23.30
C ALA A 138 2.49 -6.70 24.03
N GLY A 139 3.09 -7.08 25.15
CA GLY A 139 3.99 -6.22 25.92
C GLY A 139 5.35 -5.93 25.25
N THR A 140 5.69 -6.59 24.18
CA THR A 140 6.96 -6.38 23.45
C THR A 140 6.87 -5.29 22.40
N TYR A 141 5.69 -4.77 22.09
CA TYR A 141 5.50 -3.76 21.06
C TYR A 141 5.66 -2.34 21.60
N HIS A 142 6.55 -1.58 21.00
CA HIS A 142 6.71 -0.14 21.26
C HIS A 142 6.32 0.63 20.00
N TRP A 143 5.03 0.98 19.87
CA TRP A 143 4.46 1.56 18.63
C TRP A 143 5.12 2.88 18.20
N PRO A 144 5.39 3.86 19.09
CA PRO A 144 6.08 5.08 18.69
C PRO A 144 7.44 4.83 18.06
N ALA A 145 8.24 3.89 18.59
CA ALA A 145 9.54 3.54 18.03
C ALA A 145 9.40 2.85 16.65
N ARG A 146 8.34 2.04 16.44
CA ARG A 146 8.08 1.44 15.12
C ARG A 146 7.70 2.50 14.08
N PHE A 147 6.89 3.47 14.42
CA PHE A 147 6.57 4.59 13.52
C PHE A 147 7.83 5.38 13.16
N GLU A 148 8.67 5.66 14.14
CA GLU A 148 9.96 6.33 13.91
C GLU A 148 10.88 5.50 13.01
N ALA A 149 11.00 4.20 13.27
CA ALA A 149 11.80 3.28 12.45
C ALA A 149 11.33 3.24 10.99
N ILE A 150 10.01 3.24 10.76
CA ILE A 150 9.43 3.31 9.40
C ILE A 150 9.82 4.62 8.71
N ARG A 151 9.61 5.77 9.37
CA ARG A 151 9.99 7.07 8.79
C ARG A 151 11.48 7.15 8.46
N ASN A 152 12.34 6.65 9.35
CA ASN A 152 13.79 6.63 9.13
C ASN A 152 14.19 5.70 7.98
N PHE A 153 13.54 4.53 7.88
CA PHE A 153 13.76 3.59 6.78
C PHE A 153 13.37 4.20 5.44
N GLU A 154 12.19 4.80 5.34
CA GLU A 154 11.74 5.46 4.11
C GLU A 154 12.60 6.67 3.74
N ARG A 155 13.00 7.48 4.73
CA ARG A 155 13.92 8.59 4.52
C ARG A 155 15.29 8.11 4.00
N HIS A 156 15.80 7.01 4.55
CA HIS A 156 17.03 6.40 4.05
C HIS A 156 16.87 5.98 2.59
N LEU A 157 15.81 5.27 2.23
CA LEU A 157 15.57 4.88 0.84
C LEU A 157 15.51 6.09 -0.11
N VAL A 158 14.83 7.15 0.31
CA VAL A 158 14.72 8.39 -0.49
C VAL A 158 16.06 9.08 -0.64
N SER A 159 16.87 9.16 0.42
CA SER A 159 18.23 9.75 0.36
C SER A 159 19.16 8.99 -0.56
N GLU A 160 18.97 7.68 -0.71
CA GLU A 160 19.72 6.81 -1.61
C GLU A 160 19.11 6.70 -3.02
N GLY A 161 18.16 7.57 -3.37
CA GLY A 161 17.63 7.66 -4.74
C GLY A 161 16.44 6.74 -5.06
N THR A 162 15.82 6.12 -4.06
CA THR A 162 14.56 5.40 -4.25
C THR A 162 13.38 6.33 -4.03
N CYS A 163 12.54 6.52 -5.05
CA CYS A 163 11.26 7.19 -4.86
C CYS A 163 10.30 6.24 -4.14
N VAL A 164 9.67 6.71 -3.06
CA VAL A 164 8.67 5.94 -2.30
C VAL A 164 7.30 6.59 -2.49
N VAL A 165 6.37 5.85 -3.08
CA VAL A 165 4.97 6.25 -3.28
C VAL A 165 4.08 5.33 -2.45
N LYS A 166 3.30 5.88 -1.54
CA LYS A 166 2.42 5.10 -0.66
C LYS A 166 0.96 5.38 -1.00
N ILE A 167 0.20 4.34 -1.28
CA ILE A 167 -1.21 4.40 -1.69
C ILE A 167 -2.05 3.64 -0.68
N TRP A 168 -3.06 4.31 -0.14
CA TRP A 168 -4.13 3.68 0.61
C TRP A 168 -5.39 3.65 -0.26
N LEU A 169 -5.85 2.45 -0.59
CA LEU A 169 -7.12 2.25 -1.29
C LEU A 169 -8.25 2.35 -0.28
N ASN A 170 -8.90 3.52 -0.26
CA ASN A 170 -10.01 3.78 0.65
C ASN A 170 -11.26 3.05 0.19
N LEU A 171 -12.00 2.49 1.15
CA LEU A 171 -13.17 1.68 0.85
C LEU A 171 -14.23 1.89 1.93
N SER A 172 -15.41 2.37 1.55
CA SER A 172 -16.53 2.50 2.47
C SER A 172 -16.95 1.14 3.03
N GLU A 173 -17.62 1.15 4.19
CA GLU A 173 -18.11 -0.08 4.82
C GLU A 173 -19.05 -0.84 3.91
N ASP A 174 -19.98 -0.13 3.31
CA ASP A 174 -21.00 -0.74 2.43
C ASP A 174 -20.37 -1.40 1.21
N GLU A 175 -19.44 -0.73 0.54
CA GLU A 175 -18.75 -1.30 -0.61
C GLU A 175 -17.85 -2.48 -0.19
N HIS A 176 -17.17 -2.39 0.95
CA HIS A 176 -16.38 -3.51 1.50
C HIS A 176 -17.28 -4.75 1.71
N LYS A 177 -18.43 -4.57 2.37
CA LYS A 177 -19.43 -5.64 2.58
C LYS A 177 -19.91 -6.22 1.26
N GLN A 178 -20.28 -5.37 0.31
CA GLN A 178 -20.74 -5.83 -1.00
C GLN A 178 -19.66 -6.62 -1.75
N ARG A 179 -18.41 -6.19 -1.70
CA ARG A 179 -17.30 -6.90 -2.35
C ARG A 179 -17.01 -8.26 -1.72
N LEU A 180 -17.15 -8.38 -0.39
CA LEU A 180 -17.05 -9.66 0.32
C LEU A 180 -18.18 -10.60 -0.10
N LEU A 181 -19.42 -10.13 -0.13
CA LEU A 181 -20.58 -10.92 -0.59
C LEU A 181 -20.40 -11.36 -2.05
N LYS A 182 -19.95 -10.48 -2.94
CA LYS A 182 -19.66 -10.82 -4.35
C LYS A 182 -18.60 -11.93 -4.51
N ARG A 183 -17.71 -12.17 -3.50
CA ARG A 183 -16.79 -13.32 -3.52
C ARG A 183 -17.53 -14.63 -3.32
N LEU A 184 -18.54 -14.65 -2.46
CA LEU A 184 -19.37 -15.84 -2.18
C LEU A 184 -20.31 -16.17 -3.33
N ASP A 185 -20.96 -15.14 -3.90
CA ASP A 185 -21.99 -15.30 -4.92
C ASP A 185 -21.45 -15.75 -6.27
N LYS A 186 -20.26 -15.27 -6.65
CA LYS A 186 -19.67 -15.56 -7.96
C LYS A 186 -18.81 -16.82 -7.93
N PRO A 187 -19.21 -17.95 -8.57
CA PRO A 187 -18.44 -19.19 -8.56
C PRO A 187 -16.95 -19.02 -8.93
N ARG A 188 -16.68 -18.13 -9.92
CA ARG A 188 -15.32 -17.80 -10.36
C ARG A 188 -14.47 -17.05 -9.33
N LYS A 189 -15.08 -16.56 -8.24
CA LYS A 189 -14.40 -15.80 -7.18
C LYS A 189 -14.34 -16.54 -5.85
N ARG A 190 -15.07 -17.65 -5.69
CA ARG A 190 -15.15 -18.44 -4.44
C ARG A 190 -13.80 -18.93 -3.96
N TRP A 191 -12.88 -19.26 -4.87
CA TRP A 191 -11.52 -19.65 -4.53
C TRP A 191 -10.71 -18.59 -3.79
N LYS A 192 -11.15 -17.31 -3.84
CA LYS A 192 -10.55 -16.17 -3.13
C LYS A 192 -11.09 -16.00 -1.72
N PHE A 193 -12.20 -16.68 -1.40
CA PHE A 193 -12.83 -16.56 -0.10
C PHE A 193 -12.10 -17.47 0.89
N ASP A 194 -11.69 -16.88 2.01
CA ASP A 194 -11.10 -17.57 3.15
C ASP A 194 -11.84 -17.21 4.44
N ARG A 195 -11.76 -18.07 5.46
CA ARG A 195 -12.33 -17.78 6.78
C ARG A 195 -11.75 -16.52 7.42
N SER A 196 -10.51 -16.18 7.09
CA SER A 196 -9.87 -14.95 7.51
C SER A 196 -10.58 -13.69 6.99
N ASP A 197 -11.30 -13.76 5.86
CA ASP A 197 -12.13 -12.65 5.37
C ASP A 197 -13.22 -12.26 6.39
N ILE A 198 -13.83 -13.26 7.05
CA ILE A 198 -14.85 -13.04 8.09
C ILE A 198 -14.21 -12.44 9.36
N GLU A 199 -13.06 -12.96 9.77
CA GLU A 199 -12.35 -12.42 10.92
C GLU A 199 -11.84 -11.00 10.65
N GLY A 200 -11.36 -10.74 9.45
CA GLY A 200 -10.99 -9.40 8.98
C GLY A 200 -12.18 -8.43 9.05
N TRP A 201 -13.35 -8.86 8.59
CA TRP A 201 -14.57 -8.08 8.68
C TRP A 201 -14.95 -7.75 10.13
N LYS A 202 -14.91 -8.72 11.04
CA LYS A 202 -15.21 -8.51 12.47
C LYS A 202 -14.24 -7.51 13.13
N GLN A 203 -13.00 -7.45 12.69
CA GLN A 203 -11.97 -6.56 13.22
C GLN A 203 -11.83 -5.25 12.42
N ARG A 204 -12.70 -5.00 11.44
CA ARG A 204 -12.58 -3.89 10.49
C ARG A 204 -12.41 -2.54 11.19
N THR A 205 -13.24 -2.22 12.16
CA THR A 205 -13.20 -0.94 12.88
C THR A 205 -11.87 -0.74 13.60
N ARG A 206 -11.34 -1.80 14.25
CA ARG A 206 -10.00 -1.73 14.89
C ARG A 206 -8.89 -1.59 13.85
N TYR A 207 -8.98 -2.34 12.75
CA TYR A 207 -8.01 -2.27 11.66
C TYR A 207 -7.97 -0.85 11.07
N GLN A 208 -9.13 -0.25 10.83
CA GLN A 208 -9.25 1.11 10.32
C GLN A 208 -8.65 2.14 11.27
N ALA A 209 -8.99 2.10 12.55
CA ALA A 209 -8.44 3.02 13.55
C ALA A 209 -6.91 2.93 13.63
N PHE A 210 -6.34 1.73 13.59
CA PHE A 210 -4.88 1.54 13.58
C PHE A 210 -4.25 1.97 12.24
N ALA A 211 -4.97 1.81 11.14
CA ALA A 211 -4.52 2.31 9.85
C ALA A 211 -4.47 3.85 9.84
N GLU A 212 -5.51 4.53 10.28
CA GLU A 212 -5.59 6.00 10.37
C GLU A 212 -4.41 6.55 11.19
N GLU A 213 -4.15 5.98 12.36
CA GLU A 213 -2.99 6.37 13.17
C GLU A 213 -1.67 6.10 12.44
N ALA A 214 -1.51 4.91 11.85
CA ALA A 214 -0.29 4.55 11.13
C ALA A 214 -0.03 5.44 9.93
N LEU A 215 -1.07 5.75 9.16
CA LEU A 215 -1.01 6.67 8.01
C LEU A 215 -0.57 8.07 8.47
N ALA A 216 -1.19 8.62 9.53
CA ALA A 216 -0.83 9.91 10.09
C ALA A 216 0.60 9.95 10.62
N GLN A 217 1.00 8.93 11.38
CA GLN A 217 2.33 8.86 11.99
C GLN A 217 3.46 8.58 10.99
N THR A 218 3.15 8.07 9.81
CA THR A 218 4.16 7.74 8.79
C THR A 218 4.02 8.55 7.51
N HIS A 219 3.09 9.52 7.45
CA HIS A 219 3.04 10.49 6.36
C HIS A 219 4.21 11.46 6.49
N THR A 220 5.02 11.59 5.45
CA THR A 220 6.13 12.56 5.37
C THR A 220 6.11 13.26 4.02
N GLU A 221 6.77 14.40 3.92
CA GLU A 221 6.84 15.15 2.65
C GLU A 221 7.63 14.36 1.58
N GLU A 222 8.63 13.59 1.99
CA GLU A 222 9.48 12.80 1.10
C GLU A 222 8.78 11.51 0.63
N ALA A 223 7.93 10.93 1.47
CA ALA A 223 7.18 9.70 1.22
C ALA A 223 5.72 9.86 1.69
N PRO A 224 4.90 10.64 0.96
CA PRO A 224 3.51 10.90 1.36
C PRO A 224 2.60 9.70 1.13
N TRP A 225 1.52 9.63 1.92
CA TRP A 225 0.39 8.76 1.63
C TRP A 225 -0.60 9.47 0.69
N PHE A 226 -1.04 8.75 -0.31
CA PHE A 226 -2.16 9.10 -1.18
C PHE A 226 -3.36 8.27 -0.78
N ILE A 227 -4.50 8.92 -0.55
CA ILE A 227 -5.77 8.27 -0.23
C ILE A 227 -6.62 8.25 -1.50
N VAL A 228 -6.95 7.05 -1.99
CA VAL A 228 -7.59 6.84 -3.31
C VAL A 228 -8.82 5.95 -3.18
#